data_0865cc09813e56758ebe5e97b88d99ba
#
_entry.id   0865cc09813e56758ebe5e97b88d99ba
#
_cell.length_a   1.000
_cell.length_b   1.000
_cell.length_c   1.000
_cell.angle_alpha   90.00
_cell.angle_beta   90.00
_cell.angle_gamma   90.00
#
_symmetry.space_group_name_H-M   'P 1'
#
loop_
_entity.id
_entity.type
_entity.pdbx_description
1 polymer ?
#
loop_
_entity_poly.entity_id
_entity_poly.type
_entity_poly.pdbx_seq_one_letter_code
_entity_poly.pdbx_strand_id
1 'polypeptide(L)'
;MNRAMENLNALLTIPAFKSMIKDEELRCTSGSLEVMQINVGKRCNLACKHCHVEAGPSRTEVMGKEVMEAVLQVCREQQVPTIDITGGAPEMNPHFEWLVEEACSICSHVIVRTNLVILTERKYRHLPQFYAEHQVEVVCSLPYYRAKEMDRVRGDGTFDKAISVIQELNELGYGKKPELVLNMVYNSCRSVFSSGAECHGEGI
;
A
#
# COMPACT_ATOMS: atom_id res chain seq x y z
N MET A 1 25.36 13.95 -4.72
CA MET A 1 24.53 14.24 -5.90
C MET A 1 25.24 13.68 -7.12
N ASN A 2 24.58 12.87 -7.94
CA ASN A 2 25.24 11.97 -8.89
C ASN A 2 25.66 12.73 -10.16
N ARG A 3 26.93 12.63 -10.55
CA ARG A 3 27.54 13.27 -11.76
C ARG A 3 26.75 13.02 -13.07
N ALA A 4 25.98 11.93 -13.13
CA ALA A 4 25.07 11.63 -14.23
C ALA A 4 23.85 12.56 -14.30
N MET A 5 23.33 12.98 -13.14
CA MET A 5 22.22 13.95 -13.05
C MET A 5 22.67 15.38 -13.43
N GLU A 6 23.92 15.74 -13.10
CA GLU A 6 24.50 17.04 -13.51
C GLU A 6 24.70 17.11 -15.01
N ASN A 7 25.15 16.02 -15.65
CA ASN A 7 25.29 15.94 -17.10
C ASN A 7 23.94 15.94 -17.82
N LEU A 8 22.90 15.33 -17.25
CA LEU A 8 21.55 15.32 -17.82
C LEU A 8 20.92 16.73 -17.75
N ASN A 9 21.11 17.45 -16.66
CA ASN A 9 20.64 18.83 -16.51
C ASN A 9 21.36 19.81 -17.43
N ALA A 10 22.61 19.54 -17.82
CA ALA A 10 23.38 20.34 -18.79
C ALA A 10 22.94 20.11 -20.25
N LEU A 11 22.39 18.92 -20.55
CA LEU A 11 21.87 18.58 -21.88
C LEU A 11 20.40 18.97 -22.08
N LEU A 12 19.64 19.05 -21.03
CA LEU A 12 18.25 19.49 -21.04
C LEU A 12 18.23 20.97 -20.64
N THR A 13 17.97 21.86 -21.57
CA THR A 13 17.75 23.31 -21.33
C THR A 13 16.44 23.56 -20.53
N ILE A 14 16.10 22.66 -19.63
CA ILE A 14 14.93 22.75 -18.77
C ILE A 14 15.32 23.50 -17.51
N PRO A 15 14.71 24.65 -17.22
CA PRO A 15 14.97 25.42 -16.01
C PRO A 15 14.67 24.57 -14.76
N ALA A 16 15.40 24.82 -13.68
CA ALA A 16 15.09 24.17 -12.40
C ALA A 16 13.63 24.43 -12.00
N PHE A 17 12.94 23.41 -11.50
CA PHE A 17 11.51 23.49 -11.14
C PHE A 17 11.17 24.73 -10.30
N LYS A 18 12.01 25.08 -9.32
CA LYS A 18 11.84 26.28 -8.50
C LYS A 18 11.83 27.60 -9.30
N SER A 19 12.54 27.66 -10.43
CA SER A 19 12.57 28.86 -11.30
C SER A 19 11.35 28.96 -12.22
N MET A 20 10.62 27.85 -12.37
CA MET A 20 9.38 27.79 -13.15
C MET A 20 8.16 28.26 -12.35
N ILE A 21 8.21 28.15 -11.02
CA ILE A 21 7.14 28.61 -10.14
C ILE A 21 7.33 30.10 -9.89
N LYS A 22 6.57 30.93 -10.60
CA LYS A 22 6.62 32.39 -10.50
C LYS A 22 5.81 32.95 -9.34
N ASP A 23 4.85 32.17 -8.85
CA ASP A 23 3.96 32.55 -7.76
C ASP A 23 4.51 32.02 -6.44
N GLU A 24 4.77 32.91 -5.48
CA GLU A 24 5.27 32.52 -4.15
C GLU A 24 4.27 31.71 -3.36
N GLU A 25 2.97 31.88 -3.60
CA GLU A 25 1.92 31.08 -2.97
C GLU A 25 1.90 29.62 -3.46
N LEU A 26 2.42 29.36 -4.67
CA LEU A 26 2.60 28.01 -5.21
C LEU A 26 3.95 27.38 -4.83
N ARG A 27 4.82 28.11 -4.15
CA ARG A 27 6.03 27.52 -3.58
C ARG A 27 5.59 26.53 -2.52
N CYS A 28 5.93 25.24 -2.76
CA CYS A 28 5.62 24.13 -1.88
C CYS A 28 6.01 24.41 -0.41
N THR A 29 5.18 25.13 0.28
CA THR A 29 5.12 25.09 1.73
C THR A 29 4.25 23.90 2.08
N SER A 30 4.76 23.01 2.92
CA SER A 30 3.92 21.95 3.45
C SER A 30 2.73 22.60 4.15
N GLY A 31 1.53 22.29 3.67
CA GLY A 31 0.30 22.56 4.42
C GLY A 31 0.21 21.65 5.65
N SER A 32 -0.98 21.44 6.14
CA SER A 32 -1.26 20.43 7.16
C SER A 32 -0.88 19.04 6.66
N LEU A 33 -0.38 18.19 7.56
CA LEU A 33 -0.18 16.76 7.27
C LEU A 33 -1.56 16.09 7.20
N GLU A 34 -1.95 15.64 6.00
CA GLU A 34 -3.24 14.99 5.80
C GLU A 34 -3.14 13.46 5.88
N VAL A 35 -1.99 12.90 5.46
CA VAL A 35 -1.77 11.46 5.46
C VAL A 35 -0.38 11.14 6.00
N MET A 36 -0.32 10.27 7.00
CA MET A 36 0.90 9.64 7.47
C MET A 36 0.99 8.22 6.90
N GLN A 37 1.78 8.05 5.84
CA GLN A 37 2.04 6.71 5.33
C GLN A 37 3.28 6.12 6.00
N ILE A 38 3.15 4.89 6.53
CA ILE A 38 4.22 4.19 7.22
C ILE A 38 4.46 2.80 6.62
N ASN A 39 5.73 2.45 6.42
CA ASN A 39 6.14 1.09 6.02
C ASN A 39 6.65 0.34 7.25
N VAL A 40 5.87 -0.64 7.73
CA VAL A 40 6.15 -1.35 8.98
C VAL A 40 7.11 -2.54 8.84
N GLY A 41 7.69 -2.73 7.66
CA GLY A 41 8.73 -3.73 7.41
C GLY A 41 8.68 -4.34 6.02
N LYS A 42 9.65 -5.20 5.73
CA LYS A 42 9.78 -5.89 4.44
C LYS A 42 9.43 -7.37 4.50
N ARG A 43 9.09 -7.89 5.68
CA ARG A 43 8.68 -9.28 5.81
C ARG A 43 7.34 -9.49 5.11
N CYS A 44 7.26 -10.54 4.25
CA CYS A 44 6.07 -10.85 3.47
C CYS A 44 5.98 -12.36 3.25
N ASN A 45 4.78 -12.89 3.21
CA ASN A 45 4.53 -14.30 2.87
C ASN A 45 4.63 -14.59 1.36
N LEU A 46 4.73 -13.55 0.53
CA LEU A 46 4.87 -13.65 -0.93
C LEU A 46 6.23 -13.12 -1.39
N ALA A 47 6.73 -13.64 -2.52
CA ALA A 47 7.93 -13.17 -3.22
C ALA A 47 7.55 -12.67 -4.62
N CYS A 48 6.80 -11.57 -4.69
CA CYS A 48 6.27 -11.03 -5.94
C CYS A 48 7.37 -10.46 -6.83
N LYS A 49 7.38 -10.82 -8.12
CA LYS A 49 8.40 -10.36 -9.10
C LYS A 49 8.39 -8.85 -9.35
N HIS A 50 7.30 -8.17 -9.03
CA HIS A 50 7.12 -6.73 -9.22
C HIS A 50 7.14 -5.92 -7.90
N CYS A 51 7.62 -6.53 -6.81
CA CYS A 51 7.65 -5.86 -5.51
C CYS A 51 8.67 -4.72 -5.52
N HIS A 52 8.19 -3.47 -5.46
CA HIS A 52 9.04 -2.27 -5.51
C HIS A 52 9.84 -2.02 -4.21
N VAL A 53 9.45 -2.67 -3.09
CA VAL A 53 10.16 -2.60 -1.81
C VAL A 53 11.03 -3.85 -1.57
N GLU A 54 11.04 -4.79 -2.52
CA GLU A 54 11.77 -6.05 -2.40
C GLU A 54 11.43 -6.82 -1.12
N ALA A 55 10.16 -6.85 -0.78
CA ALA A 55 9.65 -7.62 0.35
C ALA A 55 9.64 -9.12 0.04
N GLY A 56 9.72 -9.94 1.07
CA GLY A 56 9.69 -11.39 0.88
C GLY A 56 9.81 -12.19 2.17
N PRO A 57 9.69 -13.54 2.09
CA PRO A 57 9.73 -14.42 3.26
C PRO A 57 11.08 -14.44 3.99
N SER A 58 12.17 -14.17 3.27
CA SER A 58 13.53 -14.14 3.82
C SER A 58 13.91 -12.79 4.45
N ARG A 59 13.04 -11.77 4.34
CA ARG A 59 13.31 -10.44 4.89
C ARG A 59 13.06 -10.43 6.39
N THR A 60 13.90 -9.69 7.09
CA THR A 60 13.88 -9.59 8.56
C THR A 60 13.61 -8.18 9.07
N GLU A 61 13.56 -7.20 8.15
CA GLU A 61 13.32 -5.81 8.51
C GLU A 61 11.89 -5.63 9.00
N VAL A 62 11.78 -5.20 10.24
CA VAL A 62 10.52 -4.99 10.95
C VAL A 62 10.62 -3.69 11.75
N MET A 63 9.64 -2.81 11.62
CA MET A 63 9.56 -1.60 12.43
C MET A 63 9.31 -1.99 13.89
N GLY A 64 10.16 -1.52 14.80
CA GLY A 64 9.99 -1.73 16.23
C GLY A 64 8.88 -0.87 16.82
N LYS A 65 8.37 -1.31 17.97
CA LYS A 65 7.27 -0.63 18.68
C LYS A 65 7.58 0.82 19.02
N GLU A 66 8.80 1.11 19.47
CA GLU A 66 9.26 2.46 19.82
C GLU A 66 9.14 3.46 18.65
N VAL A 67 9.44 3.00 17.41
CA VAL A 67 9.29 3.84 16.21
C VAL A 67 7.81 4.07 15.90
N MET A 68 6.98 3.05 16.07
CA MET A 68 5.52 3.18 15.90
C MET A 68 4.92 4.16 16.92
N GLU A 69 5.35 4.10 18.17
CA GLU A 69 4.93 5.04 19.24
C GLU A 69 5.29 6.48 18.86
N ALA A 70 6.51 6.70 18.34
CA ALA A 70 6.94 8.03 17.87
C ALA A 70 6.08 8.53 16.68
N VAL A 71 5.74 7.64 15.74
CA VAL A 71 4.83 7.98 14.62
C VAL A 71 3.45 8.37 15.14
N LEU A 72 2.89 7.57 16.04
CA LEU A 72 1.56 7.85 16.63
C LEU A 72 1.57 9.15 17.43
N GLN A 73 2.67 9.47 18.12
CA GLN A 73 2.82 10.76 18.80
C GLN A 73 2.78 11.92 17.80
N VAL A 74 3.49 11.83 16.67
CA VAL A 74 3.45 12.86 15.61
C VAL A 74 2.02 12.98 15.05
N CYS A 75 1.33 11.86 14.81
CA CYS A 75 -0.06 11.89 14.33
C CYS A 75 -0.96 12.64 15.31
N ARG A 76 -0.80 12.42 16.60
CA ARG A 76 -1.58 13.10 17.66
C ARG A 76 -1.25 14.59 17.75
N GLU A 77 0.04 14.96 17.77
CA GLU A 77 0.50 16.35 17.89
C GLU A 77 0.12 17.20 16.68
N GLN A 78 0.21 16.62 15.47
CA GLN A 78 -0.10 17.30 14.22
C GLN A 78 -1.56 17.12 13.78
N GLN A 79 -2.37 16.41 14.57
CA GLN A 79 -3.78 16.10 14.26
C GLN A 79 -3.96 15.48 12.87
N VAL A 80 -3.08 14.53 12.51
CA VAL A 80 -3.10 13.88 11.21
C VAL A 80 -4.38 13.04 11.08
N PRO A 81 -5.26 13.32 10.11
CA PRO A 81 -6.55 12.63 10.01
C PRO A 81 -6.41 11.19 9.52
N THR A 82 -5.40 10.89 8.71
CA THR A 82 -5.28 9.57 8.07
C THR A 82 -3.92 8.94 8.32
N ILE A 83 -3.91 7.67 8.74
CA ILE A 83 -2.72 6.83 8.75
C ILE A 83 -2.86 5.71 7.72
N ASP A 84 -1.84 5.51 6.86
CA ASP A 84 -1.80 4.51 5.78
C ASP A 84 -0.67 3.52 6.07
N ILE A 85 -1.05 2.33 6.53
CA ILE A 85 -0.13 1.27 6.98
C ILE A 85 0.20 0.35 5.81
N THR A 86 1.47 0.32 5.43
CA THR A 86 1.99 -0.48 4.33
C THR A 86 3.23 -1.27 4.74
N GLY A 87 3.77 -2.08 3.81
CA GLY A 87 4.98 -2.85 4.04
C GLY A 87 5.14 -3.97 3.01
N GLY A 88 5.73 -5.06 3.44
CA GLY A 88 5.66 -6.33 2.74
C GLY A 88 4.26 -6.93 2.90
N ALA A 89 4.04 -7.62 4.01
CA ALA A 89 2.72 -7.91 4.56
C ALA A 89 2.70 -7.27 5.97
N PRO A 90 2.04 -6.12 6.15
CA PRO A 90 2.07 -5.40 7.44
C PRO A 90 1.58 -6.26 8.60
N GLU A 91 0.68 -7.18 8.35
CA GLU A 91 0.13 -8.15 9.30
C GLU A 91 1.21 -9.05 9.93
N MET A 92 2.36 -9.22 9.26
CA MET A 92 3.49 -9.99 9.79
C MET A 92 4.32 -9.22 10.82
N ASN A 93 4.09 -7.94 11.01
CA ASN A 93 4.70 -7.19 12.10
C ASN A 93 4.08 -7.63 13.43
N PRO A 94 4.87 -7.98 14.46
CA PRO A 94 4.35 -8.49 15.74
C PRO A 94 3.52 -7.46 16.52
N HIS A 95 3.61 -6.19 16.18
CA HIS A 95 2.87 -5.08 16.81
C HIS A 95 1.75 -4.53 15.92
N PHE A 96 1.39 -5.25 14.85
CA PHE A 96 0.46 -4.76 13.84
C PHE A 96 -0.94 -4.45 14.42
N GLU A 97 -1.54 -5.40 15.11
CA GLU A 97 -2.89 -5.22 15.68
C GLU A 97 -2.91 -4.07 16.69
N TRP A 98 -1.94 -4.04 17.60
CA TRP A 98 -1.78 -2.92 18.54
C TRP A 98 -1.64 -1.56 17.81
N LEU A 99 -0.86 -1.52 16.72
CA LEU A 99 -0.68 -0.29 15.94
C LEU A 99 -2.01 0.17 15.31
N VAL A 100 -2.82 -0.75 14.79
CA VAL A 100 -4.13 -0.43 14.21
C VAL A 100 -5.08 0.10 15.28
N GLU A 101 -5.16 -0.56 16.45
CA GLU A 101 -6.00 -0.13 17.57
C GLU A 101 -5.64 1.29 18.05
N GLU A 102 -4.35 1.56 18.27
CA GLU A 102 -3.86 2.89 18.65
C GLU A 102 -4.13 3.94 17.56
N ALA A 103 -3.89 3.58 16.29
CA ALA A 103 -4.15 4.46 15.16
C ALA A 103 -5.64 4.84 15.07
N CYS A 104 -6.55 3.89 15.25
CA CYS A 104 -8.00 4.13 15.26
C CYS A 104 -8.44 5.05 16.42
N SER A 105 -7.68 5.07 17.53
CA SER A 105 -7.96 5.97 18.65
C SER A 105 -7.50 7.42 18.41
N ILE A 106 -6.59 7.64 17.46
CA ILE A 106 -5.92 8.92 17.21
C ILE A 106 -6.40 9.55 15.90
N CYS A 107 -6.43 8.76 14.83
CA CYS A 107 -6.78 9.19 13.49
C CYS A 107 -8.24 8.86 13.17
N SER A 108 -8.91 9.73 12.44
CA SER A 108 -10.29 9.50 11.99
C SER A 108 -10.38 8.46 10.88
N HIS A 109 -9.25 8.15 10.23
CA HIS A 109 -9.19 7.23 9.11
C HIS A 109 -7.91 6.38 9.15
N VAL A 110 -8.07 5.07 9.13
CA VAL A 110 -6.97 4.09 9.12
C VAL A 110 -7.05 3.24 7.86
N ILE A 111 -5.97 3.21 7.11
CA ILE A 111 -5.84 2.42 5.87
C ILE A 111 -4.82 1.31 6.11
N VAL A 112 -5.15 0.09 5.70
CA VAL A 112 -4.22 -1.04 5.67
C VAL A 112 -4.07 -1.56 4.25
N ARG A 113 -2.81 -1.63 3.77
CA ARG A 113 -2.47 -2.18 2.45
C ARG A 113 -2.08 -3.64 2.58
N THR A 114 -2.97 -4.54 2.16
CA THR A 114 -2.78 -5.99 2.27
C THR A 114 -2.58 -6.66 0.91
N ASN A 115 -1.87 -7.78 0.91
CA ASN A 115 -1.77 -8.65 -0.25
C ASN A 115 -2.92 -9.65 -0.36
N LEU A 116 -3.86 -9.66 0.59
CA LEU A 116 -4.99 -10.58 0.78
C LEU A 116 -4.58 -12.02 1.13
N VAL A 117 -3.59 -12.59 0.44
CA VAL A 117 -3.18 -14.00 0.62
C VAL A 117 -2.73 -14.27 2.05
N ILE A 118 -2.15 -13.30 2.74
CA ILE A 118 -1.76 -13.42 4.15
C ILE A 118 -2.96 -13.76 5.04
N LEU A 119 -4.13 -13.23 4.73
CA LEU A 119 -5.37 -13.44 5.50
C LEU A 119 -5.93 -14.88 5.37
N THR A 120 -5.42 -15.67 4.43
CA THR A 120 -5.75 -17.11 4.33
C THR A 120 -4.94 -17.97 5.28
N GLU A 121 -3.86 -17.46 5.85
CA GLU A 121 -3.01 -18.18 6.78
C GLU A 121 -3.64 -18.26 8.17
N ARG A 122 -3.56 -19.45 8.81
CA ARG A 122 -4.22 -19.73 10.09
C ARG A 122 -4.01 -18.65 11.15
N LYS A 123 -2.80 -18.09 11.21
CA LYS A 123 -2.43 -17.08 12.20
C LYS A 123 -3.18 -15.76 12.00
N TYR A 124 -3.57 -15.43 10.77
CA TYR A 124 -4.12 -14.14 10.39
C TYR A 124 -5.59 -14.19 9.94
N ARG A 125 -6.23 -15.36 10.08
CA ARG A 125 -7.62 -15.60 9.68
C ARG A 125 -8.65 -14.75 10.43
N HIS A 126 -8.33 -14.21 11.57
CA HIS A 126 -9.19 -13.34 12.36
C HIS A 126 -9.16 -11.88 11.89
N LEU A 127 -8.15 -11.49 11.09
CA LEU A 127 -7.95 -10.09 10.72
C LEU A 127 -9.06 -9.49 9.83
N PRO A 128 -9.73 -10.19 8.91
CA PRO A 128 -10.89 -9.63 8.21
C PRO A 128 -11.98 -9.12 9.17
N GLN A 129 -12.30 -9.88 10.19
CA GLN A 129 -13.25 -9.49 11.23
C GLN A 129 -12.72 -8.30 12.06
N PHE A 130 -11.44 -8.36 12.47
CA PHE A 130 -10.75 -7.28 13.18
C PHE A 130 -10.77 -5.97 12.39
N TYR A 131 -10.52 -6.00 11.08
CA TYR A 131 -10.62 -4.81 10.23
C TYR A 131 -12.04 -4.23 10.21
N ALA A 132 -13.05 -5.08 10.11
CA ALA A 132 -14.44 -4.64 10.10
C ALA A 132 -14.85 -3.99 11.43
N GLU A 133 -14.44 -4.56 12.55
CA GLU A 133 -14.71 -4.04 13.91
C GLU A 133 -14.09 -2.65 14.14
N HIS A 134 -12.90 -2.41 13.57
CA HIS A 134 -12.19 -1.15 13.67
C HIS A 134 -12.46 -0.19 12.50
N GLN A 135 -13.37 -0.54 11.59
CA GLN A 135 -13.71 0.24 10.39
C GLN A 135 -12.48 0.65 9.57
N VAL A 136 -11.49 -0.24 9.48
CA VAL A 136 -10.27 -0.01 8.72
C VAL A 136 -10.58 -0.04 7.23
N GLU A 137 -10.13 0.96 6.47
CA GLU A 137 -10.14 0.88 5.02
C GLU A 137 -9.12 -0.15 4.54
N VAL A 138 -9.58 -1.12 3.76
CA VAL A 138 -8.73 -2.15 3.18
C VAL A 138 -8.37 -1.77 1.74
N VAL A 139 -7.07 -1.54 1.51
CA VAL A 139 -6.52 -1.36 0.16
C VAL A 139 -5.80 -2.64 -0.23
N CYS A 140 -6.39 -3.41 -1.10
CA CYS A 140 -5.85 -4.70 -1.49
C CYS A 140 -5.16 -4.67 -2.86
N SER A 141 -4.09 -5.46 -2.97
CA SER A 141 -3.37 -5.59 -4.22
C SER A 141 -3.94 -6.72 -5.08
N LEU A 142 -4.71 -6.36 -6.10
CA LEU A 142 -5.21 -7.27 -7.14
C LEU A 142 -4.68 -6.81 -8.51
N PRO A 143 -3.39 -7.06 -8.82
CA PRO A 143 -2.75 -6.49 -10.01
C PRO A 143 -3.33 -6.99 -11.33
N TYR A 144 -4.02 -8.11 -11.33
CA TYR A 144 -4.70 -8.67 -12.51
C TYR A 144 -6.00 -9.33 -12.10
N TYR A 145 -7.01 -9.24 -12.97
CA TYR A 145 -8.33 -9.88 -12.80
C TYR A 145 -8.41 -11.29 -13.41
N ARG A 146 -7.28 -11.84 -13.91
CA ARG A 146 -7.18 -13.21 -14.45
C ARG A 146 -6.15 -13.99 -13.65
N ALA A 147 -6.50 -15.23 -13.29
CA ALA A 147 -5.66 -16.09 -12.46
C ALA A 147 -4.25 -16.29 -13.05
N LYS A 148 -4.17 -16.62 -14.35
CA LYS A 148 -2.88 -16.88 -15.03
C LYS A 148 -1.89 -15.72 -14.92
N GLU A 149 -2.36 -14.49 -15.11
CA GLU A 149 -1.52 -13.29 -15.05
C GLU A 149 -1.12 -12.97 -13.61
N MET A 150 -2.04 -13.08 -12.66
CA MET A 150 -1.77 -12.82 -11.26
C MET A 150 -0.80 -13.86 -10.68
N ASP A 151 -1.05 -15.13 -10.91
CA ASP A 151 -0.22 -16.22 -10.39
C ASP A 151 1.21 -16.17 -10.97
N ARG A 152 1.38 -15.79 -12.23
CA ARG A 152 2.71 -15.61 -12.84
C ARG A 152 3.57 -14.58 -12.11
N VAL A 153 2.99 -13.53 -11.52
CA VAL A 153 3.73 -12.45 -10.86
C VAL A 153 3.77 -12.57 -9.35
N ARG A 154 2.79 -13.27 -8.74
CA ARG A 154 2.66 -13.39 -7.29
C ARG A 154 2.88 -14.79 -6.75
N GLY A 155 2.79 -15.83 -7.59
CA GLY A 155 2.88 -17.23 -7.22
C GLY A 155 1.57 -17.97 -7.46
N ASP A 156 1.68 -19.28 -7.68
CA ASP A 156 0.55 -20.14 -8.04
C ASP A 156 -0.54 -20.14 -6.96
N GLY A 157 -1.80 -20.06 -7.40
CA GLY A 157 -2.99 -20.11 -6.55
C GLY A 157 -3.22 -18.82 -5.72
N THR A 158 -2.45 -17.76 -5.96
CA THR A 158 -2.65 -16.48 -5.25
C THR A 158 -3.92 -15.77 -5.67
N PHE A 159 -4.37 -15.97 -6.92
CA PHE A 159 -5.63 -15.39 -7.40
C PHE A 159 -6.83 -15.95 -6.64
N ASP A 160 -6.98 -17.26 -6.58
CA ASP A 160 -8.14 -17.89 -5.93
C ASP A 160 -8.20 -17.56 -4.43
N LYS A 161 -7.03 -17.54 -3.76
CA LYS A 161 -6.93 -17.10 -2.37
C LYS A 161 -7.36 -15.65 -2.19
N ALA A 162 -6.92 -14.75 -3.06
CA ALA A 162 -7.30 -13.34 -3.00
C ALA A 162 -8.80 -13.15 -3.20
N ILE A 163 -9.40 -13.85 -4.18
CA ILE A 163 -10.84 -13.80 -4.43
C ILE A 163 -11.63 -14.32 -3.24
N SER A 164 -11.20 -15.43 -2.61
CA SER A 164 -11.90 -15.96 -1.43
C SER A 164 -11.90 -14.96 -0.27
N VAL A 165 -10.79 -14.24 -0.04
CA VAL A 165 -10.73 -13.21 1.00
C VAL A 165 -11.58 -11.99 0.64
N ILE A 166 -11.61 -11.57 -0.63
CA ILE A 166 -12.51 -10.48 -1.05
C ILE A 166 -13.98 -10.86 -0.78
N GLN A 167 -14.37 -12.10 -1.08
CA GLN A 167 -15.71 -12.59 -0.78
C GLN A 167 -16.02 -12.54 0.72
N GLU A 168 -15.10 -13.02 1.56
CA GLU A 168 -15.20 -12.94 3.03
C GLU A 168 -15.35 -11.49 3.50
N LEU A 169 -14.53 -10.56 3.01
CA LEU A 169 -14.66 -9.13 3.31
C LEU A 169 -16.03 -8.57 2.88
N ASN A 170 -16.54 -8.98 1.70
CA ASN A 170 -17.87 -8.56 1.27
C ASN A 170 -19.00 -9.14 2.16
N GLU A 171 -18.85 -10.33 2.72
CA GLU A 171 -19.78 -10.89 3.70
C GLU A 171 -19.83 -10.08 4.99
N LEU A 172 -18.68 -9.54 5.43
CA LEU A 172 -18.57 -8.62 6.56
C LEU A 172 -19.14 -7.22 6.29
N GLY A 173 -19.35 -6.89 5.00
CA GLY A 173 -19.94 -5.62 4.59
C GLY A 173 -19.02 -4.69 3.80
N TYR A 174 -17.76 -5.06 3.58
CA TYR A 174 -16.83 -4.27 2.76
C TYR A 174 -17.36 -4.08 1.33
N GLY A 175 -17.23 -2.85 0.81
CA GLY A 175 -17.78 -2.48 -0.50
C GLY A 175 -19.32 -2.41 -0.57
N LYS A 176 -20.01 -2.63 0.56
CA LYS A 176 -21.49 -2.56 0.68
C LYS A 176 -21.93 -1.50 1.67
N LYS A 177 -21.22 -1.38 2.80
CA LYS A 177 -21.47 -0.37 3.83
C LYS A 177 -20.53 0.81 3.64
N PRO A 178 -20.99 2.06 3.80
CA PRO A 178 -20.16 3.25 3.59
C PRO A 178 -18.89 3.30 4.46
N GLU A 179 -18.98 2.79 5.68
CA GLU A 179 -17.89 2.76 6.66
C GLU A 179 -16.86 1.64 6.41
N LEU A 180 -17.19 0.65 5.58
CA LEU A 180 -16.30 -0.49 5.27
C LEU A 180 -15.81 -0.40 3.82
N VAL A 181 -14.80 0.42 3.62
CA VAL A 181 -14.24 0.71 2.30
C VAL A 181 -13.25 -0.36 1.88
N LEU A 182 -13.46 -0.93 0.68
CA LEU A 182 -12.54 -1.86 0.03
C LEU A 182 -12.06 -1.28 -1.29
N ASN A 183 -10.79 -0.96 -1.37
CA ASN A 183 -10.14 -0.46 -2.57
C ASN A 183 -9.20 -1.53 -3.16
N MET A 184 -9.17 -1.63 -4.49
CA MET A 184 -8.32 -2.56 -5.20
C MET A 184 -7.29 -1.82 -6.05
N VAL A 185 -6.00 -2.17 -5.87
CA VAL A 185 -4.92 -1.68 -6.73
C VAL A 185 -4.73 -2.65 -7.89
N TYR A 186 -4.98 -2.15 -9.09
CA TYR A 186 -4.89 -2.87 -10.34
C TYR A 186 -3.80 -2.30 -11.25
N ASN A 187 -3.05 -3.16 -11.95
CA ASN A 187 -2.05 -2.76 -12.93
C ASN A 187 -2.62 -2.90 -14.34
N SER A 188 -3.05 -1.79 -14.93
CA SER A 188 -3.76 -1.76 -16.21
C SER A 188 -2.91 -2.11 -17.44
N CYS A 189 -1.59 -2.05 -17.37
CA CYS A 189 -0.77 -2.33 -18.54
C CYS A 189 0.65 -2.81 -18.24
N ARG A 190 1.04 -3.90 -18.87
CA ARG A 190 2.41 -4.43 -18.88
C ARG A 190 3.20 -4.04 -20.14
N SER A 191 2.71 -3.14 -20.96
CA SER A 191 3.18 -3.00 -22.34
C SER A 191 4.29 -1.99 -22.59
N VAL A 192 4.84 -1.34 -21.58
CA VAL A 192 5.84 -0.28 -21.83
C VAL A 192 7.25 -0.83 -22.04
N PHE A 193 7.55 -2.10 -21.68
CA PHE A 193 8.91 -2.64 -21.72
C PHE A 193 9.09 -4.01 -22.40
N SER A 194 8.11 -4.53 -23.10
CA SER A 194 8.33 -5.66 -24.03
C SER A 194 7.93 -5.25 -25.43
N SER A 195 8.93 -5.15 -26.28
CA SER A 195 8.74 -4.98 -27.75
C SER A 195 7.63 -5.88 -28.27
N GLY A 196 6.55 -5.32 -28.78
CA GLY A 196 5.67 -5.96 -29.74
C GLY A 196 4.44 -6.70 -29.21
N ALA A 197 3.75 -6.24 -28.17
CA ALA A 197 2.42 -6.74 -27.87
C ALA A 197 1.43 -5.58 -27.77
N GLU A 198 0.53 -5.50 -28.73
CA GLU A 198 -0.58 -4.57 -28.76
C GLU A 198 -1.52 -4.83 -27.57
N CYS A 199 -1.85 -3.76 -26.84
CA CYS A 199 -2.93 -3.78 -25.88
C CYS A 199 -4.26 -3.82 -26.66
N HIS A 200 -4.81 -4.99 -26.89
CA HIS A 200 -6.21 -5.09 -27.30
C HIS A 200 -7.09 -4.79 -26.08
N GLY A 201 -7.54 -3.54 -26.00
CA GLY A 201 -8.66 -3.16 -25.17
C GLY A 201 -9.94 -3.71 -25.79
N GLU A 202 -10.30 -4.92 -25.46
CA GLU A 202 -11.69 -5.36 -25.63
C GLU A 202 -12.44 -5.00 -24.36
N GLY A 203 -13.47 -4.19 -24.57
CA GLY A 203 -14.25 -3.56 -23.53
C GLY A 203 -15.00 -4.54 -22.63
N ILE A 204 -15.30 -4.04 -21.48
CA ILE A 204 -16.35 -4.50 -20.56
C ILE A 204 -17.71 -4.10 -21.14
#